data_05bc1a98c67aba96c9c025c67e88b5a0
#
_entry.id   05bc1a98c67aba96c9c025c67e88b5a0
#
_cell.length_a   1.000
_cell.length_b   1.000
_cell.length_c   1.000
_cell.angle_alpha   90.00
_cell.angle_beta   90.00
_cell.angle_gamma   90.00
#
_symmetry.space_group_name_H-M   'P 1'
#
loop_
_entity.id
_entity.type
_entity.pdbx_description
1 polymer ?
#
loop_
_entity_poly.entity_id
_entity_poly.type
_entity_poly.pdbx_seq_one_letter_code
_entity_poly.pdbx_strand_id
1 'polypeptide(L)'
;MNFWDLCVACGRAIGRGCVALWNILSRMIRLTYRYWYIVVTLVVLAIALAIYHTRPKNIKYRVNAIAMVNGASMQQFEKAFAPLQTGQLLPPDAKIAPYMRWKQAGRFDVFRVVDVHHDGVADYIDFKRKSSPKDTTEVQMQDRVCIQFQTPAYALPMVPEIEEAILELLNGNEALQQAHVLYLENLREEVAFNHRQAVKLDSLTSAYYYNAGSPAAMMNKDGNGVNFYGDRRIRLFLGEIYKQQLHTRNGDLRLQLASAPVVLENHFVVDPAPVMTRTKCVILFFLLSWIVGCLIAELIDRRKAIAEWLKK
;
A
#
# COMPACT_ATOMS: atom_id res chain seq x y z
N MET A 1 -21.95 -38.83 -0.19
CA MET A 1 -22.76 -37.70 0.29
C MET A 1 -23.19 -36.94 -0.95
N ASN A 2 -24.48 -37.00 -1.32
CA ASN A 2 -24.97 -36.39 -2.53
C ASN A 2 -25.07 -34.87 -2.35
N PHE A 3 -24.84 -34.11 -3.40
CA PHE A 3 -24.93 -32.63 -3.40
C PHE A 3 -26.26 -32.14 -2.78
N TRP A 4 -27.33 -32.88 -3.02
CA TRP A 4 -28.68 -32.61 -2.48
C TRP A 4 -28.75 -32.74 -0.96
N ASP A 5 -28.09 -33.76 -0.39
CA ASP A 5 -28.01 -33.94 1.07
C ASP A 5 -27.23 -32.81 1.76
N LEU A 6 -26.19 -32.29 1.08
CA LEU A 6 -25.41 -31.16 1.54
C LEU A 6 -26.26 -29.86 1.57
N CYS A 7 -27.01 -29.60 0.51
CA CYS A 7 -27.91 -28.44 0.43
C CYS A 7 -28.99 -28.49 1.50
N VAL A 8 -29.59 -29.67 1.73
CA VAL A 8 -30.61 -29.86 2.80
C VAL A 8 -29.99 -29.69 4.20
N ALA A 9 -28.79 -30.21 4.42
CA ALA A 9 -28.07 -30.03 5.69
C ALA A 9 -27.69 -28.56 5.95
N CYS A 10 -27.19 -27.85 4.94
CA CYS A 10 -26.94 -26.40 5.01
C CYS A 10 -28.22 -25.61 5.27
N GLY A 11 -29.31 -25.89 4.59
CA GLY A 11 -30.60 -25.26 4.81
C GLY A 11 -31.12 -25.44 6.23
N ARG A 12 -31.01 -26.66 6.80
CA ARG A 12 -31.37 -26.93 8.20
C ARG A 12 -30.43 -26.25 9.20
N ALA A 13 -29.16 -26.15 8.90
CA ALA A 13 -28.19 -25.43 9.75
C ALA A 13 -28.50 -23.93 9.79
N ILE A 14 -28.73 -23.33 8.62
CA ILE A 14 -29.10 -21.91 8.48
C ILE A 14 -30.44 -21.65 9.19
N GLY A 15 -31.47 -22.52 9.00
CA GLY A 15 -32.77 -22.39 9.67
C GLY A 15 -32.64 -22.43 11.20
N ARG A 16 -31.85 -23.37 11.74
CA ARG A 16 -31.58 -23.45 13.19
C ARG A 16 -30.82 -22.19 13.69
N GLY A 17 -29.88 -21.70 12.92
CA GLY A 17 -29.16 -20.46 13.20
C GLY A 17 -30.08 -19.24 13.23
N CYS A 18 -30.98 -19.10 12.26
CA CYS A 18 -31.97 -18.03 12.23
C CYS A 18 -32.95 -18.08 13.44
N VAL A 19 -33.42 -19.27 13.83
CA VAL A 19 -34.28 -19.42 15.01
C VAL A 19 -33.51 -19.08 16.30
N ALA A 20 -32.26 -19.51 16.43
CA ALA A 20 -31.43 -19.16 17.58
C ALA A 20 -31.18 -17.65 17.67
N LEU A 21 -30.85 -17.00 16.55
CA LEU A 21 -30.72 -15.54 16.48
C LEU A 21 -31.99 -14.81 16.83
N TRP A 22 -33.14 -15.28 16.34
CA TRP A 22 -34.45 -14.72 16.67
C TRP A 22 -34.78 -14.82 18.17
N ASN A 23 -34.47 -15.96 18.79
CA ASN A 23 -34.66 -16.16 20.22
C ASN A 23 -33.77 -15.22 21.06
N ILE A 24 -32.50 -15.04 20.65
CA ILE A 24 -31.58 -14.09 21.29
C ILE A 24 -32.10 -12.65 21.15
N LEU A 25 -32.48 -12.25 19.94
CA LEU A 25 -32.99 -10.92 19.65
C LEU A 25 -34.26 -10.62 20.43
N SER A 26 -35.23 -11.57 20.46
CA SER A 26 -36.46 -11.45 21.21
C SER A 26 -36.22 -11.32 22.72
N ARG A 27 -35.19 -12.01 23.23
CA ARG A 27 -34.78 -11.90 24.63
C ARG A 27 -34.14 -10.53 24.90
N MET A 28 -33.26 -10.04 24.02
CA MET A 28 -32.66 -8.71 24.13
C MET A 28 -33.71 -7.60 24.13
N ILE A 29 -34.72 -7.69 23.25
CA ILE A 29 -35.84 -6.73 23.20
C ILE A 29 -36.63 -6.75 24.50
N ARG A 30 -36.96 -7.93 25.07
CA ARG A 30 -37.66 -8.04 26.35
C ARG A 30 -36.85 -7.46 27.52
N LEU A 31 -35.53 -7.70 27.53
CA LEU A 31 -34.63 -7.12 28.53
C LEU A 31 -34.52 -5.60 28.39
N THR A 32 -34.45 -5.10 27.16
CA THR A 32 -34.44 -3.65 26.87
C THR A 32 -35.73 -3.01 27.40
N TYR A 33 -36.89 -3.61 27.19
CA TYR A 33 -38.14 -3.08 27.68
C TYR A 33 -38.24 -3.11 29.22
N ARG A 34 -37.79 -4.19 29.87
CA ARG A 34 -37.83 -4.35 31.33
C ARG A 34 -36.84 -3.43 32.05
N TYR A 35 -35.64 -3.21 31.47
CA TYR A 35 -34.55 -2.42 32.05
C TYR A 35 -34.22 -1.18 31.18
N TRP A 36 -35.27 -0.58 30.57
CA TRP A 36 -35.12 0.49 29.59
C TRP A 36 -34.26 1.66 30.10
N TYR A 37 -34.39 2.01 31.39
CA TYR A 37 -33.63 3.11 31.99
C TYR A 37 -32.12 2.89 31.96
N ILE A 38 -31.63 1.64 32.13
CA ILE A 38 -30.21 1.30 32.07
C ILE A 38 -29.74 1.38 30.61
N VAL A 39 -30.50 0.75 29.72
CA VAL A 39 -30.13 0.70 28.29
C VAL A 39 -30.13 2.09 27.67
N VAL A 40 -31.18 2.89 27.94
CA VAL A 40 -31.27 4.27 27.41
C VAL A 40 -30.15 5.15 27.97
N THR A 41 -29.82 5.07 29.25
CA THR A 41 -28.72 5.83 29.84
C THR A 41 -27.41 5.49 29.19
N LEU A 42 -27.09 4.22 28.96
CA LEU A 42 -25.87 3.79 28.27
C LEU A 42 -25.84 4.22 26.81
N VAL A 43 -26.98 4.14 26.12
CA VAL A 43 -27.08 4.59 24.71
C VAL A 43 -26.85 6.10 24.60
N VAL A 44 -27.46 6.91 25.49
CA VAL A 44 -27.26 8.37 25.51
C VAL A 44 -25.81 8.71 25.79
N LEU A 45 -25.18 8.05 26.76
CA LEU A 45 -23.77 8.24 27.08
C LEU A 45 -22.88 7.84 25.89
N ALA A 46 -23.16 6.74 25.22
CA ALA A 46 -22.42 6.26 24.06
C ALA A 46 -22.56 7.20 22.85
N ILE A 47 -23.75 7.75 22.61
CA ILE A 47 -23.98 8.75 21.56
C ILE A 47 -23.20 10.03 21.88
N ALA A 48 -23.22 10.49 23.14
CA ALA A 48 -22.43 11.65 23.57
C ALA A 48 -20.92 11.43 23.36
N LEU A 49 -20.41 10.24 23.69
CA LEU A 49 -19.02 9.83 23.41
C LEU A 49 -18.73 9.78 21.90
N ALA A 50 -19.66 9.23 21.11
CA ALA A 50 -19.51 9.18 19.64
C ALA A 50 -19.42 10.59 19.05
N ILE A 51 -20.27 11.52 19.49
CA ILE A 51 -20.24 12.92 19.08
C ILE A 51 -18.93 13.60 19.50
N TYR A 52 -18.44 13.31 20.72
CA TYR A 52 -17.17 13.83 21.20
C TYR A 52 -15.99 13.34 20.35
N HIS A 53 -15.93 12.03 20.03
CA HIS A 53 -14.89 11.45 19.18
C HIS A 53 -14.95 11.92 17.72
N THR A 54 -16.14 12.23 17.21
CA THR A 54 -16.34 12.69 15.84
C THR A 54 -16.38 14.21 15.69
N ARG A 55 -15.84 14.95 16.67
CA ARG A 55 -15.63 16.40 16.50
C ARG A 55 -14.75 16.64 15.28
N PRO A 56 -14.96 17.73 14.51
CA PRO A 56 -14.21 18.01 13.28
C PRO A 56 -12.71 17.94 13.46
N LYS A 57 -12.19 18.37 14.63
CA LYS A 57 -10.77 18.32 14.95
C LYS A 57 -10.21 16.90 15.13
N ASN A 58 -11.03 15.92 15.51
CA ASN A 58 -10.61 14.56 15.82
C ASN A 58 -10.86 13.57 14.68
N ILE A 59 -11.51 14.01 13.62
CA ILE A 59 -11.75 13.17 12.45
C ILE A 59 -10.40 12.79 11.85
N LYS A 60 -10.19 11.47 11.65
CA LYS A 60 -8.96 10.95 11.08
C LYS A 60 -9.08 10.81 9.57
N TYR A 61 -8.04 11.24 8.89
CA TYR A 61 -7.85 11.10 7.46
C TYR A 61 -6.73 10.10 7.18
N ARG A 62 -6.81 9.44 6.05
CA ARG A 62 -5.70 8.65 5.51
C ARG A 62 -4.83 9.56 4.69
N VAL A 63 -3.53 9.33 4.81
CA VAL A 63 -2.51 10.06 4.06
C VAL A 63 -1.66 9.01 3.38
N ASN A 64 -1.53 9.10 2.06
CA ASN A 64 -0.87 8.10 1.23
C ASN A 64 0.23 8.75 0.40
N ALA A 65 1.33 8.05 0.23
CA ALA A 65 2.36 8.39 -0.75
C ALA A 65 2.90 7.12 -1.40
N ILE A 66 3.34 7.24 -2.65
CA ILE A 66 4.07 6.19 -3.34
C ILE A 66 5.55 6.50 -3.21
N ALA A 67 6.28 5.52 -2.69
CA ALA A 67 7.72 5.57 -2.53
C ALA A 67 8.40 4.54 -3.43
N MET A 68 9.48 4.96 -4.08
CA MET A 68 10.40 4.10 -4.80
C MET A 68 11.48 3.62 -3.84
N VAL A 69 11.71 2.30 -3.83
CA VAL A 69 12.70 1.63 -2.99
C VAL A 69 13.87 1.18 -3.83
N ASN A 70 15.02 1.83 -3.67
CA ASN A 70 16.19 1.62 -4.49
C ASN A 70 17.08 0.50 -3.93
N GLY A 71 16.94 -0.69 -4.52
CA GLY A 71 17.80 -1.84 -4.27
C GLY A 71 17.40 -2.76 -3.12
N ALA A 72 16.54 -2.32 -2.19
CA ALA A 72 16.09 -3.18 -1.11
C ALA A 72 14.88 -4.03 -1.55
N SER A 73 14.85 -5.27 -1.09
CA SER A 73 13.68 -6.12 -1.25
C SER A 73 12.51 -5.64 -0.39
N MET A 74 11.29 -6.00 -0.78
CA MET A 74 10.09 -5.67 0.01
C MET A 74 10.18 -6.16 1.46
N GLN A 75 10.78 -7.32 1.71
CA GLN A 75 10.96 -7.84 3.06
C GLN A 75 11.92 -7.00 3.91
N GLN A 76 13.01 -6.49 3.30
CA GLN A 76 13.94 -5.58 3.98
C GLN A 76 13.26 -4.26 4.30
N PHE A 77 12.48 -3.74 3.36
CA PHE A 77 11.69 -2.53 3.56
C PHE A 77 10.65 -2.71 4.69
N GLU A 78 9.86 -3.79 4.67
CA GLU A 78 8.88 -4.09 5.73
C GLU A 78 9.54 -4.17 7.12
N LYS A 79 10.73 -4.77 7.22
CA LYS A 79 11.50 -4.82 8.48
C LYS A 79 11.97 -3.44 8.94
N ALA A 80 12.45 -2.61 8.01
CA ALA A 80 12.86 -1.23 8.31
C ALA A 80 11.67 -0.35 8.71
N PHE A 81 10.48 -0.64 8.17
CA PHE A 81 9.24 0.07 8.45
C PHE A 81 8.52 -0.41 9.74
N ALA A 82 8.81 -1.63 10.21
CA ALA A 82 8.16 -2.22 11.38
C ALA A 82 8.15 -1.34 12.65
N PRO A 83 9.21 -0.57 12.99
CA PRO A 83 9.19 0.35 14.11
C PRO A 83 8.07 1.40 14.03
N LEU A 84 7.73 1.87 12.83
CA LEU A 84 6.62 2.81 12.61
C LEU A 84 5.26 2.14 12.85
N GLN A 85 5.10 0.87 12.46
CA GLN A 85 3.84 0.14 12.64
C GLN A 85 3.56 -0.19 14.09
N THR A 86 4.58 -0.63 14.82
CA THR A 86 4.44 -1.07 16.21
C THR A 86 4.54 0.08 17.21
N GLY A 87 5.16 1.20 16.82
CA GLY A 87 5.51 2.28 17.72
C GLY A 87 6.53 1.89 18.79
N GLN A 88 7.12 0.69 18.66
CA GLN A 88 8.14 0.15 19.55
C GLN A 88 9.51 0.24 18.87
N LEU A 89 10.55 0.34 19.66
CA LEU A 89 11.94 0.38 19.17
C LEU A 89 12.28 1.59 18.29
N LEU A 90 11.47 2.65 18.33
CA LEU A 90 11.88 3.91 17.71
C LEU A 90 13.00 4.55 18.53
N PRO A 91 14.09 5.01 17.89
CA PRO A 91 15.09 5.82 18.57
C PRO A 91 14.42 7.02 19.25
N PRO A 92 14.78 7.36 20.49
CA PRO A 92 14.15 8.47 21.23
C PRO A 92 14.40 9.83 20.57
N ASP A 93 15.45 9.94 19.79
CA ASP A 93 15.91 11.09 19.00
C ASP A 93 15.33 11.13 17.59
N ALA A 94 14.60 10.09 17.17
CA ALA A 94 13.96 10.08 15.85
C ALA A 94 12.96 11.23 15.72
N LYS A 95 13.07 12.02 14.67
CA LYS A 95 12.16 13.17 14.38
C LYS A 95 10.68 12.77 14.33
N ILE A 96 10.37 11.53 13.99
CA ILE A 96 8.99 11.03 13.96
C ILE A 96 8.41 10.75 15.36
N ALA A 97 9.24 10.49 16.37
CA ALA A 97 8.80 10.09 17.71
C ALA A 97 7.82 11.09 18.39
N PRO A 98 7.99 12.42 18.31
CA PRO A 98 7.03 13.37 18.84
C PRO A 98 5.63 13.22 18.25
N TYR A 99 5.53 13.07 16.94
CA TYR A 99 4.24 12.97 16.24
C TYR A 99 3.47 11.70 16.61
N MET A 100 4.19 10.59 16.85
CA MET A 100 3.59 9.33 17.30
C MET A 100 3.11 9.41 18.75
N ARG A 101 3.89 10.01 19.65
CA ARG A 101 3.53 10.20 21.09
C ARG A 101 2.23 10.99 21.23
N TRP A 102 2.05 12.03 20.47
CA TRP A 102 0.86 12.88 20.49
C TRP A 102 -0.26 12.36 19.58
N LYS A 103 -0.11 11.15 19.00
CA LYS A 103 -1.07 10.54 18.08
C LYS A 103 -1.44 11.41 16.86
N GLN A 104 -0.53 12.29 16.46
CA GLN A 104 -0.66 13.10 15.26
C GLN A 104 -0.42 12.26 14.00
N ALA A 105 0.48 11.28 14.10
CA ALA A 105 0.66 10.24 13.11
C ALA A 105 0.46 8.88 13.78
N GLY A 106 -0.27 7.99 13.15
CA GLY A 106 -0.50 6.66 13.70
C GLY A 106 -1.08 5.70 12.68
N ARG A 107 -1.10 4.42 13.04
CA ARG A 107 -1.53 3.33 12.17
C ARG A 107 -0.85 3.40 10.80
N PHE A 108 0.45 3.22 10.86
CA PHE A 108 1.28 3.12 9.66
C PHE A 108 1.07 1.76 9.01
N ASP A 109 0.75 1.78 7.72
CA ASP A 109 0.57 0.59 6.90
C ASP A 109 1.43 0.74 5.63
N VAL A 110 1.91 -0.39 5.11
CA VAL A 110 2.64 -0.47 3.83
C VAL A 110 1.91 -1.42 2.92
N PHE A 111 1.73 -1.03 1.68
CA PHE A 111 1.08 -1.82 0.65
C PHE A 111 1.99 -1.96 -0.55
N ARG A 112 1.92 -3.11 -1.21
CA ARG A 112 2.53 -3.30 -2.52
C ARG A 112 1.71 -2.57 -3.56
N VAL A 113 2.39 -1.91 -4.48
CA VAL A 113 1.77 -1.28 -5.64
C VAL A 113 1.59 -2.33 -6.71
N VAL A 114 0.36 -2.44 -7.21
CA VAL A 114 -0.03 -3.36 -8.29
C VAL A 114 -0.53 -2.50 -9.44
N ASP A 115 0.12 -2.64 -10.60
CA ASP A 115 -0.29 -1.94 -11.82
C ASP A 115 -1.63 -2.52 -12.32
N VAL A 116 -2.72 -1.86 -11.97
CA VAL A 116 -4.08 -2.27 -12.34
C VAL A 116 -4.39 -1.97 -13.79
N HIS A 117 -3.85 -0.89 -14.32
CA HIS A 117 -4.09 -0.44 -15.69
C HIS A 117 -3.06 -0.94 -16.70
N HIS A 118 -1.97 -1.57 -16.22
CA HIS A 118 -0.85 -2.05 -17.06
C HIS A 118 -0.20 -0.93 -17.89
N ASP A 119 -0.16 0.29 -17.34
CA ASP A 119 0.45 1.47 -17.97
C ASP A 119 1.88 1.75 -17.49
N GLY A 120 2.34 1.01 -16.49
CA GLY A 120 3.66 1.17 -15.88
C GLY A 120 3.83 2.40 -15.00
N VAL A 121 2.73 3.14 -14.75
CA VAL A 121 2.70 4.33 -13.90
C VAL A 121 2.04 3.99 -12.58
N ALA A 122 2.70 4.28 -11.47
CA ALA A 122 2.12 4.04 -10.15
C ALA A 122 1.21 5.22 -9.77
N ASP A 123 -0.07 4.95 -9.61
CA ASP A 123 -1.04 5.94 -9.15
C ASP A 123 -1.80 5.46 -7.89
N TYR A 124 -2.71 6.32 -7.37
CA TYR A 124 -3.45 6.01 -6.14
C TYR A 124 -4.47 4.87 -6.30
N ILE A 125 -4.75 4.41 -7.51
CA ILE A 125 -5.68 3.30 -7.83
C ILE A 125 -4.93 1.97 -7.71
N ASP A 126 -3.62 1.96 -7.93
CA ASP A 126 -2.79 0.77 -8.07
C ASP A 126 -2.46 0.04 -6.77
N PHE A 127 -2.71 0.65 -5.62
CA PHE A 127 -2.45 -0.07 -4.38
C PHE A 127 -3.68 -0.83 -3.90
N LYS A 128 -3.55 -2.14 -3.84
CA LYS A 128 -4.52 -3.04 -3.24
C LYS A 128 -4.08 -3.50 -1.85
N ARG A 129 -5.00 -3.45 -0.89
CA ARG A 129 -4.75 -3.93 0.48
C ARG A 129 -4.52 -5.44 0.60
N LYS A 130 -5.00 -6.22 -0.38
CA LYS A 130 -4.88 -7.67 -0.42
C LYS A 130 -4.76 -8.10 -1.87
N SER A 131 -3.55 -8.26 -2.35
CA SER A 131 -3.33 -9.10 -3.52
C SER A 131 -3.42 -10.56 -3.05
N SER A 132 -4.23 -11.36 -3.71
CA SER A 132 -4.17 -12.81 -3.49
C SER A 132 -2.85 -13.32 -4.07
N PRO A 133 -2.01 -14.05 -3.33
CA PRO A 133 -0.79 -14.62 -3.88
C PRO A 133 -1.03 -15.62 -5.02
N LYS A 134 -2.29 -15.96 -5.28
CA LYS A 134 -2.74 -16.85 -6.36
C LYS A 134 -3.23 -16.09 -7.61
N ASP A 135 -3.32 -14.77 -7.55
CA ASP A 135 -3.76 -13.97 -8.68
C ASP A 135 -2.57 -13.64 -9.57
N THR A 136 -2.37 -14.43 -10.61
CA THR A 136 -1.28 -14.29 -11.58
C THR A 136 -1.54 -13.19 -12.61
N THR A 137 -2.72 -12.59 -12.59
CA THR A 137 -3.09 -11.52 -13.53
C THR A 137 -2.60 -10.14 -13.07
N GLU A 138 -2.21 -10.02 -11.80
CA GLU A 138 -1.73 -8.76 -11.22
C GLU A 138 -0.24 -8.58 -11.46
N VAL A 139 0.14 -7.50 -12.14
CA VAL A 139 1.55 -7.09 -12.30
C VAL A 139 1.96 -6.28 -11.08
N GLN A 140 2.84 -6.84 -10.25
CA GLN A 140 3.38 -6.13 -9.08
C GLN A 140 4.58 -5.27 -9.49
N MET A 141 4.57 -4.02 -9.09
CA MET A 141 5.72 -3.13 -9.18
C MET A 141 6.67 -3.46 -8.02
N GLN A 142 7.81 -4.07 -8.33
CA GLN A 142 8.74 -4.60 -7.31
C GLN A 142 9.50 -3.52 -6.57
N ASP A 143 9.69 -2.37 -7.20
CA ASP A 143 10.47 -1.23 -6.73
C ASP A 143 9.61 -0.13 -6.06
N ARG A 144 8.29 -0.33 -5.98
CA ARG A 144 7.35 0.65 -5.46
C ARG A 144 6.51 0.13 -4.30
N VAL A 145 6.33 1.01 -3.33
CA VAL A 145 5.51 0.74 -2.13
C VAL A 145 4.61 1.93 -1.87
N CYS A 146 3.38 1.68 -1.45
CA CYS A 146 2.50 2.71 -0.93
C CYS A 146 2.65 2.77 0.60
N ILE A 147 3.09 3.90 1.10
CA ILE A 147 3.15 4.22 2.52
C ILE A 147 1.85 4.94 2.90
N GLN A 148 1.17 4.42 3.91
CA GLN A 148 -0.07 5.01 4.40
C GLN A 148 0.01 5.22 5.91
N PHE A 149 -0.49 6.36 6.38
CA PHE A 149 -0.71 6.59 7.80
C PHE A 149 -2.03 7.33 8.05
N GLN A 150 -2.46 7.37 9.31
CA GLN A 150 -3.66 8.08 9.70
C GLN A 150 -3.32 9.29 10.56
N THR A 151 -3.91 10.44 10.23
CA THR A 151 -3.70 11.69 10.96
C THR A 151 -5.05 12.36 11.27
N PRO A 152 -5.21 12.99 12.45
CA PRO A 152 -6.39 13.78 12.75
C PRO A 152 -6.37 15.11 11.99
N ALA A 153 -7.56 15.68 11.75
CA ALA A 153 -7.72 16.91 10.97
C ALA A 153 -6.86 18.09 11.47
N TYR A 154 -6.66 18.20 12.80
CA TYR A 154 -5.84 19.27 13.35
C TYR A 154 -4.34 19.14 13.05
N ALA A 155 -3.88 17.93 12.70
CA ALA A 155 -2.48 17.66 12.40
C ALA A 155 -2.18 17.60 10.88
N LEU A 156 -3.19 17.84 10.03
CA LEU A 156 -2.98 17.89 8.57
C LEU A 156 -1.91 18.91 8.13
N PRO A 157 -1.79 20.09 8.74
CA PRO A 157 -0.70 21.01 8.39
C PRO A 157 0.71 20.49 8.69
N MET A 158 0.83 19.48 9.55
CA MET A 158 2.11 18.87 9.93
C MET A 158 2.52 17.70 9.02
N VAL A 159 1.70 17.38 8.02
CA VAL A 159 1.98 16.25 7.10
C VAL A 159 3.36 16.40 6.42
N PRO A 160 3.79 17.56 5.94
CA PRO A 160 5.14 17.71 5.36
C PRO A 160 6.27 17.40 6.34
N GLU A 161 6.12 17.81 7.61
CA GLU A 161 7.12 17.54 8.65
C GLU A 161 7.17 16.03 9.00
N ILE A 162 6.00 15.39 9.03
CA ILE A 162 5.88 13.94 9.24
C ILE A 162 6.49 13.19 8.06
N GLU A 163 6.29 13.66 6.83
CA GLU A 163 6.91 13.12 5.62
C GLU A 163 8.43 13.13 5.71
N GLU A 164 9.02 14.28 6.03
CA GLU A 164 10.47 14.42 6.21
C GLU A 164 10.99 13.48 7.30
N ALA A 165 10.29 13.39 8.43
CA ALA A 165 10.66 12.54 9.54
C ALA A 165 10.59 11.03 9.20
N ILE A 166 9.62 10.60 8.39
CA ILE A 166 9.52 9.22 7.90
C ILE A 166 10.68 8.91 6.96
N LEU A 167 10.96 9.81 6.01
CA LEU A 167 12.05 9.63 5.05
C LEU A 167 13.41 9.58 5.74
N GLU A 168 13.65 10.43 6.73
CA GLU A 168 14.89 10.42 7.50
C GLU A 168 15.07 9.09 8.25
N LEU A 169 14.02 8.57 8.89
CA LEU A 169 14.07 7.28 9.57
C LEU A 169 14.36 6.13 8.60
N LEU A 170 13.69 6.10 7.45
CA LEU A 170 13.88 5.05 6.45
C LEU A 170 15.25 5.13 5.80
N ASN A 171 15.66 6.33 5.37
CA ASN A 171 16.95 6.54 4.73
C ASN A 171 18.13 6.41 5.71
N GLY A 172 17.90 6.57 7.02
CA GLY A 172 18.88 6.31 8.07
C GLY A 172 19.04 4.83 8.43
N ASN A 173 18.20 3.94 7.88
CA ASN A 173 18.27 2.51 8.20
C ASN A 173 19.46 1.84 7.49
N GLU A 174 20.37 1.23 8.27
CA GLU A 174 21.61 0.63 7.77
C GLU A 174 21.36 -0.45 6.69
N ALA A 175 20.34 -1.29 6.88
CA ALA A 175 20.05 -2.37 5.92
C ALA A 175 19.58 -1.81 4.57
N LEU A 176 18.80 -0.72 4.57
CA LEU A 176 18.37 -0.04 3.35
C LEU A 176 19.53 0.70 2.69
N GLN A 177 20.41 1.32 3.47
CA GLN A 177 21.61 1.98 2.96
C GLN A 177 22.57 0.99 2.29
N GLN A 178 22.83 -0.15 2.94
CA GLN A 178 23.70 -1.19 2.36
C GLN A 178 23.12 -1.73 1.04
N ALA A 179 21.83 -2.02 1.00
CA ALA A 179 21.17 -2.47 -0.22
C ALA A 179 21.25 -1.42 -1.34
N HIS A 180 21.08 -0.14 -0.98
CA HIS A 180 21.17 0.97 -1.92
C HIS A 180 22.60 1.17 -2.49
N VAL A 181 23.64 1.03 -1.67
CA VAL A 181 25.03 1.11 -2.15
C VAL A 181 25.29 0.04 -3.19
N LEU A 182 24.94 -1.22 -2.92
CA LEU A 182 25.07 -2.31 -3.87
C LEU A 182 24.25 -2.08 -5.17
N TYR A 183 23.05 -1.55 -5.01
CA TYR A 183 22.22 -1.18 -6.17
C TYR A 183 22.86 -0.12 -7.04
N LEU A 184 23.41 0.94 -6.42
CA LEU A 184 24.13 2.00 -7.16
C LEU A 184 25.37 1.49 -7.86
N GLU A 185 26.15 0.60 -7.26
CA GLU A 185 27.32 -0.02 -7.89
C GLU A 185 26.91 -0.79 -9.14
N ASN A 186 25.94 -1.69 -9.00
CA ASN A 186 25.41 -2.47 -10.13
C ASN A 186 24.85 -1.57 -11.24
N LEU A 187 24.12 -0.52 -10.88
CA LEU A 187 23.52 0.41 -11.84
C LEU A 187 24.61 1.23 -12.58
N ARG A 188 25.65 1.66 -11.88
CA ARG A 188 26.79 2.34 -12.51
C ARG A 188 27.53 1.43 -13.48
N GLU A 189 27.74 0.17 -13.13
CA GLU A 189 28.34 -0.82 -14.03
C GLU A 189 27.50 -1.06 -15.28
N GLU A 190 26.16 -1.19 -15.11
CA GLU A 190 25.21 -1.34 -16.21
C GLU A 190 25.25 -0.11 -17.13
N VAL A 191 25.21 1.09 -16.59
CA VAL A 191 25.28 2.34 -17.33
C VAL A 191 26.60 2.43 -18.08
N ALA A 192 27.75 2.16 -17.43
CA ALA A 192 29.04 2.17 -18.06
C ALA A 192 29.18 1.11 -19.18
N PHE A 193 28.56 -0.07 -18.98
CA PHE A 193 28.50 -1.09 -20.03
C PHE A 193 27.69 -0.60 -21.24
N ASN A 194 26.49 -0.04 -20.99
CA ASN A 194 25.61 0.47 -22.03
C ASN A 194 26.28 1.61 -22.84
N HIS A 195 26.97 2.53 -22.18
CA HIS A 195 27.73 3.57 -22.85
C HIS A 195 28.84 3.00 -23.75
N ARG A 196 29.59 2.00 -23.25
CA ARG A 196 30.62 1.32 -24.06
C ARG A 196 30.04 0.62 -25.28
N GLN A 197 28.86 0.00 -25.15
CA GLN A 197 28.17 -0.64 -26.27
C GLN A 197 27.67 0.40 -27.28
N ALA A 198 27.13 1.52 -26.82
CA ALA A 198 26.68 2.61 -27.68
C ALA A 198 27.85 3.16 -28.54
N VAL A 199 29.00 3.41 -27.92
CA VAL A 199 30.23 3.87 -28.66
C VAL A 199 30.69 2.84 -29.68
N LYS A 200 30.66 1.54 -29.34
CA LYS A 200 31.03 0.48 -30.30
C LYS A 200 30.07 0.42 -31.47
N LEU A 201 28.77 0.53 -31.23
CA LEU A 201 27.76 0.55 -32.27
C LEU A 201 27.90 1.78 -33.17
N ASP A 202 28.18 2.93 -32.59
CA ASP A 202 28.44 4.17 -33.35
C ASP A 202 29.68 4.04 -34.25
N SER A 203 30.78 3.49 -33.73
CA SER A 203 31.97 3.22 -34.51
C SER A 203 31.73 2.23 -35.65
N LEU A 204 30.96 1.16 -35.41
CA LEU A 204 30.56 0.21 -36.44
C LEU A 204 29.68 0.86 -37.51
N THR A 205 28.77 1.74 -37.08
CA THR A 205 27.91 2.50 -37.98
C THR A 205 28.74 3.40 -38.89
N SER A 206 29.68 4.13 -38.31
CA SER A 206 30.62 4.99 -39.05
C SER A 206 31.43 4.19 -40.06
N ALA A 207 32.02 3.06 -39.66
CA ALA A 207 32.77 2.19 -40.53
C ALA A 207 31.92 1.60 -41.66
N TYR A 208 30.68 1.24 -41.37
CA TYR A 208 29.77 0.60 -42.34
C TYR A 208 29.19 1.58 -43.36
N TYR A 209 28.82 2.79 -42.93
CA TYR A 209 28.14 3.77 -43.78
C TYR A 209 29.02 4.78 -44.44
N TYR A 210 30.16 5.16 -43.79
CA TYR A 210 30.98 6.29 -44.26
C TYR A 210 32.30 5.87 -44.87
N ASN A 211 32.75 4.61 -44.72
CA ASN A 211 33.95 4.14 -45.40
C ASN A 211 33.67 3.83 -46.87
N ALA A 212 34.50 4.40 -47.75
CA ALA A 212 34.35 4.26 -49.22
C ALA A 212 34.43 2.82 -49.75
N GLY A 213 34.87 1.85 -48.93
CA GLY A 213 34.94 0.42 -49.27
C GLY A 213 33.86 -0.42 -48.60
N SER A 214 32.87 0.20 -47.93
CA SER A 214 31.82 -0.52 -47.22
C SER A 214 30.85 -1.20 -48.21
N PRO A 215 30.23 -2.33 -47.84
CA PRO A 215 29.18 -2.98 -48.67
C PRO A 215 28.05 -2.04 -49.05
N ALA A 216 27.73 -1.04 -48.22
CA ALA A 216 26.73 -0.02 -48.51
C ALA A 216 27.19 0.96 -49.64
N ALA A 217 28.46 1.31 -49.69
CA ALA A 217 29.03 2.13 -50.78
C ALA A 217 29.18 1.36 -52.11
N MET A 218 29.40 0.05 -52.05
CA MET A 218 29.44 -0.80 -53.23
C MET A 218 28.06 -1.03 -53.85
N MET A 219 26.98 -0.98 -53.05
CA MET A 219 25.58 -1.15 -53.53
C MET A 219 25.09 0.00 -54.42
N ASN A 220 25.68 1.18 -54.34
CA ASN A 220 25.30 2.35 -55.14
C ASN A 220 26.01 2.45 -56.47
N LYS A 221 26.99 1.58 -56.75
CA LYS A 221 27.82 1.68 -57.99
C LYS A 221 27.20 1.01 -59.21
N ASP A 222 26.35 0.01 -59.01
CA ASP A 222 25.64 -0.71 -60.06
C ASP A 222 24.16 -0.36 -60.03
N GLY A 223 23.78 0.69 -60.72
CA GLY A 223 22.46 1.34 -60.82
C GLY A 223 21.25 0.44 -61.16
N ASN A 224 21.24 -0.83 -60.83
CA ASN A 224 20.13 -1.72 -61.04
C ASN A 224 19.93 -2.67 -59.83
N GLY A 225 18.92 -2.39 -59.05
CA GLY A 225 18.40 -3.34 -58.09
C GLY A 225 18.46 -2.86 -56.65
N VAL A 226 17.36 -2.39 -56.15
CA VAL A 226 17.08 -2.27 -54.70
C VAL A 226 17.23 -3.65 -54.08
N ASN A 227 18.38 -3.94 -53.48
CA ASN A 227 18.61 -5.19 -52.80
C ASN A 227 17.83 -5.19 -51.48
N PHE A 228 16.61 -5.68 -51.47
CA PHE A 228 15.69 -5.81 -50.34
C PHE A 228 16.37 -6.43 -49.09
N TYR A 229 17.37 -7.28 -49.25
CA TYR A 229 18.13 -7.89 -48.19
C TYR A 229 19.03 -6.89 -47.43
N GLY A 230 19.62 -5.93 -48.14
CA GLY A 230 20.43 -4.87 -47.51
C GLY A 230 19.57 -3.94 -46.67
N ASP A 231 18.41 -3.55 -47.15
CA ASP A 231 17.48 -2.67 -46.46
C ASP A 231 16.94 -3.29 -45.16
N ARG A 232 16.67 -4.60 -45.12
CA ARG A 232 16.25 -5.30 -43.92
C ARG A 232 17.34 -5.39 -42.86
N ARG A 233 18.60 -5.67 -43.24
CA ARG A 233 19.73 -5.69 -42.32
C ARG A 233 20.02 -4.30 -41.77
N ILE A 234 19.93 -3.28 -42.59
CA ILE A 234 20.08 -1.88 -42.18
C ILE A 234 19.03 -1.49 -41.15
N ARG A 235 17.77 -1.80 -41.40
CA ARG A 235 16.67 -1.51 -40.46
C ARG A 235 16.83 -2.24 -39.12
N LEU A 236 17.27 -3.51 -39.12
CA LEU A 236 17.56 -4.26 -37.91
C LEU A 236 18.70 -3.61 -37.11
N PHE A 237 19.75 -3.22 -37.79
CA PHE A 237 20.92 -2.58 -37.17
C PHE A 237 20.59 -1.21 -36.58
N LEU A 238 19.87 -0.36 -37.31
CA LEU A 238 19.34 0.91 -36.80
C LEU A 238 18.41 0.71 -35.60
N GLY A 239 17.58 -0.35 -35.65
CA GLY A 239 16.73 -0.73 -34.50
C GLY A 239 17.56 -1.08 -33.27
N GLU A 240 18.68 -1.79 -33.41
CA GLU A 240 19.54 -2.12 -32.26
C GLU A 240 20.26 -0.88 -31.72
N ILE A 241 20.71 0.03 -32.57
CA ILE A 241 21.28 1.32 -32.15
C ILE A 241 20.27 2.12 -31.34
N TYR A 242 19.03 2.24 -31.85
CA TYR A 242 17.97 2.96 -31.15
C TYR A 242 17.67 2.34 -29.77
N LYS A 243 17.56 1.01 -29.71
CA LYS A 243 17.36 0.31 -28.42
C LYS A 243 18.51 0.60 -27.47
N GLN A 244 19.75 0.53 -27.93
CA GLN A 244 20.91 0.77 -27.08
C GLN A 244 20.96 2.21 -26.58
N GLN A 245 20.62 3.20 -27.40
CA GLN A 245 20.46 4.58 -26.97
C GLN A 245 19.38 4.75 -25.92
N LEU A 246 18.25 4.06 -26.09
CA LEU A 246 17.16 4.06 -25.14
C LEU A 246 17.58 3.43 -23.78
N HIS A 247 18.30 2.28 -23.83
CA HIS A 247 18.83 1.64 -22.62
C HIS A 247 19.82 2.54 -21.89
N THR A 248 20.71 3.20 -22.61
CA THR A 248 21.67 4.16 -22.02
C THR A 248 20.94 5.29 -21.33
N ARG A 249 19.99 5.93 -22.02
CA ARG A 249 19.19 7.03 -21.46
C ARG A 249 18.37 6.59 -20.24
N ASN A 250 17.76 5.43 -20.29
CA ASN A 250 16.99 4.89 -19.17
C ASN A 250 17.89 4.57 -17.97
N GLY A 251 19.09 4.06 -18.19
CA GLY A 251 20.09 3.83 -17.16
C GLY A 251 20.50 5.12 -16.46
N ASP A 252 20.81 6.17 -17.23
CA ASP A 252 21.16 7.49 -16.71
C ASP A 252 20.02 8.10 -15.89
N LEU A 253 18.78 7.99 -16.36
CA LEU A 253 17.61 8.46 -15.62
C LEU A 253 17.41 7.70 -14.30
N ARG A 254 17.55 6.36 -14.30
CA ARG A 254 17.49 5.56 -13.09
C ARG A 254 18.56 5.96 -12.08
N LEU A 255 19.78 6.23 -12.55
CA LEU A 255 20.88 6.68 -11.69
C LEU A 255 20.59 8.05 -11.04
N GLN A 256 19.96 8.95 -11.78
CA GLN A 256 19.52 10.25 -11.24
C GLN A 256 18.39 10.11 -10.21
N LEU A 257 17.43 9.22 -10.45
CA LEU A 257 16.31 8.97 -9.55
C LEU A 257 16.73 8.21 -8.29
N ALA A 258 17.78 7.40 -8.34
CA ALA A 258 18.30 6.63 -7.22
C ALA A 258 19.17 7.47 -6.26
N SER A 259 18.73 8.67 -5.89
CA SER A 259 19.47 9.58 -5.03
C SER A 259 19.55 9.15 -3.56
N ALA A 260 18.57 8.35 -3.11
CA ALA A 260 18.47 7.84 -1.75
C ALA A 260 17.87 6.42 -1.74
N PRO A 261 18.02 5.65 -0.63
CA PRO A 261 17.42 4.33 -0.48
C PRO A 261 15.91 4.31 -0.72
N VAL A 262 15.22 5.34 -0.21
CA VAL A 262 13.77 5.52 -0.38
C VAL A 262 13.51 6.95 -0.87
N VAL A 263 12.84 7.06 -2.00
CA VAL A 263 12.48 8.34 -2.63
C VAL A 263 10.98 8.35 -2.85
N LEU A 264 10.31 9.43 -2.47
CA LEU A 264 8.88 9.59 -2.78
C LEU A 264 8.72 10.00 -4.26
N GLU A 265 7.82 9.34 -4.97
CA GLU A 265 7.41 9.77 -6.33
C GLU A 265 6.48 10.99 -6.26
N ASN A 266 5.68 11.06 -5.20
CA ASN A 266 4.79 12.18 -4.92
C ASN A 266 4.77 12.49 -3.42
N HIS A 267 4.47 13.72 -3.07
CA HIS A 267 4.21 14.09 -1.68
C HIS A 267 3.00 13.34 -1.11
N PHE A 268 2.94 13.24 0.21
CA PHE A 268 1.81 12.61 0.87
C PHE A 268 0.49 13.34 0.55
N VAL A 269 -0.44 12.61 -0.07
CA VAL A 269 -1.76 13.10 -0.45
C VAL A 269 -2.78 12.66 0.61
N VAL A 270 -3.61 13.60 1.04
CA VAL A 270 -4.69 13.34 1.99
C VAL A 270 -5.90 12.79 1.26
N ASP A 271 -6.39 11.62 1.67
CA ASP A 271 -7.65 11.06 1.16
C ASP A 271 -8.81 12.00 1.59
N PRO A 272 -9.65 12.48 0.65
CA PRO A 272 -10.77 13.34 0.98
C PRO A 272 -11.82 12.65 1.87
N ALA A 273 -11.86 11.30 1.84
CA ALA A 273 -12.77 10.52 2.64
C ALA A 273 -12.18 10.23 4.04
N PRO A 274 -12.88 10.63 5.13
CA PRO A 274 -12.42 10.31 6.46
C PRO A 274 -12.45 8.79 6.71
N VAL A 275 -11.52 8.31 7.53
CA VAL A 275 -11.42 6.87 7.91
C VAL A 275 -12.74 6.35 8.48
N MET A 276 -13.41 7.18 9.25
CA MET A 276 -14.69 6.86 9.87
C MET A 276 -15.64 8.06 9.82
N THR A 277 -16.73 7.92 9.09
CA THR A 277 -17.75 8.98 9.04
C THR A 277 -18.50 9.08 10.37
N ARG A 278 -18.97 10.28 10.70
CA ARG A 278 -19.75 10.54 11.92
C ARG A 278 -20.94 9.56 12.07
N THR A 279 -21.65 9.32 10.98
CA THR A 279 -22.81 8.40 10.97
C THR A 279 -22.39 6.96 11.31
N LYS A 280 -21.31 6.45 10.70
CA LYS A 280 -20.81 5.09 11.01
C LYS A 280 -20.37 4.95 12.46
N CYS A 281 -19.74 6.00 13.01
CA CYS A 281 -19.31 6.02 14.40
C CYS A 281 -20.51 5.98 15.34
N VAL A 282 -21.52 6.83 15.13
CA VAL A 282 -22.74 6.86 15.96
C VAL A 282 -23.47 5.52 15.91
N ILE A 283 -23.65 4.93 14.74
CA ILE A 283 -24.31 3.61 14.60
C ILE A 283 -23.52 2.53 15.36
N LEU A 284 -22.19 2.52 15.23
CA LEU A 284 -21.36 1.52 15.92
C LEU A 284 -21.46 1.65 17.45
N PHE A 285 -21.35 2.88 17.99
CA PHE A 285 -21.46 3.13 19.42
C PHE A 285 -22.85 2.83 19.94
N PHE A 286 -23.89 3.14 19.18
CA PHE A 286 -25.27 2.77 19.49
C PHE A 286 -25.44 1.25 19.63
N LEU A 287 -25.00 0.48 18.62
CA LEU A 287 -25.12 -0.98 18.65
C LEU A 287 -24.33 -1.61 19.80
N LEU A 288 -23.08 -1.16 19.99
CA LEU A 288 -22.24 -1.65 21.10
C LEU A 288 -22.87 -1.35 22.46
N SER A 289 -23.34 -0.13 22.69
CA SER A 289 -23.95 0.25 23.97
C SER A 289 -25.26 -0.48 24.23
N TRP A 290 -26.06 -0.73 23.19
CA TRP A 290 -27.27 -1.53 23.30
C TRP A 290 -26.96 -2.96 23.71
N ILE A 291 -25.97 -3.60 23.09
CA ILE A 291 -25.52 -4.97 23.45
C ILE A 291 -25.02 -5.00 24.90
N VAL A 292 -24.15 -4.06 25.28
CA VAL A 292 -23.61 -3.97 26.66
C VAL A 292 -24.73 -3.72 27.65
N GLY A 293 -25.66 -2.84 27.33
CA GLY A 293 -26.87 -2.58 28.16
C GLY A 293 -27.70 -3.84 28.38
N CYS A 294 -27.91 -4.64 27.33
CA CYS A 294 -28.62 -5.91 27.45
C CYS A 294 -27.86 -6.94 28.30
N LEU A 295 -26.51 -6.99 28.18
CA LEU A 295 -25.69 -7.88 29.01
C LEU A 295 -25.75 -7.49 30.49
N ILE A 296 -25.68 -6.20 30.82
CA ILE A 296 -25.81 -5.71 32.19
C ILE A 296 -27.22 -6.03 32.72
N ALA A 297 -28.27 -5.81 31.94
CA ALA A 297 -29.63 -6.14 32.29
C ALA A 297 -29.82 -7.65 32.57
N GLU A 298 -29.21 -8.51 31.76
CA GLU A 298 -29.20 -9.97 31.96
C GLU A 298 -28.47 -10.37 33.25
N LEU A 299 -27.31 -9.75 33.55
CA LEU A 299 -26.59 -10.00 34.81
C LEU A 299 -27.42 -9.60 36.04
N ILE A 300 -28.11 -8.47 35.97
CA ILE A 300 -28.99 -8.01 37.03
C ILE A 300 -30.19 -8.98 37.21
N ASP A 301 -30.78 -9.44 36.12
CA ASP A 301 -31.91 -10.38 36.16
C ASP A 301 -31.49 -11.72 36.77
N ARG A 302 -30.27 -12.19 36.46
CA ARG A 302 -29.73 -13.45 37.00
C ARG A 302 -28.93 -13.33 38.30
N ARG A 303 -28.88 -12.17 38.93
CA ARG A 303 -28.03 -11.91 40.14
C ARG A 303 -28.23 -12.94 41.25
N LYS A 304 -29.44 -13.40 41.48
CA LYS A 304 -29.75 -14.42 42.52
C LYS A 304 -29.12 -15.77 42.17
N ALA A 305 -29.32 -16.24 40.94
CA ALA A 305 -28.75 -17.50 40.46
C ALA A 305 -27.22 -17.50 40.45
N ILE A 306 -26.60 -16.37 40.09
CA ILE A 306 -25.15 -16.17 40.14
C ILE A 306 -24.64 -16.20 41.59
N ALA A 307 -25.34 -15.54 42.52
CA ALA A 307 -24.96 -15.54 43.94
C ALA A 307 -25.06 -16.95 44.56
N GLU A 308 -26.05 -17.77 44.16
CA GLU A 308 -26.18 -19.15 44.59
C GLU A 308 -25.06 -20.05 44.01
N TRP A 309 -24.68 -19.81 42.79
CA TRP A 309 -23.57 -20.52 42.13
C TRP A 309 -22.18 -20.20 42.75
N LEU A 310 -21.94 -18.93 43.13
CA LEU A 310 -20.70 -18.51 43.80
C LEU A 310 -20.60 -18.98 45.26
N LYS A 311 -21.68 -19.44 45.87
CA LYS A 311 -21.69 -20.01 47.23
C LYS A 311 -21.45 -21.53 47.26
N LYS A 312 -21.46 -22.19 46.10
CA LYS A 312 -21.07 -23.57 45.90
C LYS A 312 -19.60 -23.71 45.53
#